data_3cfd7b5969a6be00304c544fd6bbb293
#
_entry.id   3cfd7b5969a6be00304c544fd6bbb293
#
_cell.length_a   1.000
_cell.length_b   1.000
_cell.length_c   1.000
_cell.angle_alpha   90.00
_cell.angle_beta   90.00
_cell.angle_gamma   90.00
#
_symmetry.space_group_name_H-M   'P 1'
#
loop_
_entity.id
_entity.type
_entity.pdbx_description
1 polymer ?
#
loop_
_entity_poly.entity_id
_entity_poly.type
_entity_poly.pdbx_seq_one_letter_code
_entity_poly.pdbx_strand_id
1 'polypeptide(L)'
;MNFERTDAGERHPIARLIETADRAINTEDFDAVVELYTEDAVLVIEPGRHAVGKPAIRRAMEAIAAHFEGTLDVRQAGMTILETGDTALVLARTMVAAGNLPAVERKATYVFRKDRDGRWLCAIDNSYGHQVLDVDA
;
A
#
# COMPACT_ATOMS: atom_id res chain seq x y z
N MET A 1 -6.41 -21.17 15.73
CA MET A 1 -6.56 -19.81 15.22
C MET A 1 -6.43 -19.79 13.71
N ASN A 2 -7.36 -19.18 13.05
CA ASN A 2 -7.35 -19.12 11.59
C ASN A 2 -6.92 -17.73 11.15
N PHE A 3 -5.91 -17.71 10.29
CA PHE A 3 -5.48 -16.48 9.64
C PHE A 3 -6.04 -16.44 8.24
N GLU A 4 -6.39 -15.25 7.81
CA GLU A 4 -6.73 -15.05 6.41
C GLU A 4 -5.44 -15.17 5.60
N ARG A 5 -5.41 -16.15 4.72
CA ARG A 5 -4.28 -16.35 3.82
C ARG A 5 -4.59 -15.73 2.48
N THR A 6 -3.63 -15.77 1.55
CA THR A 6 -3.80 -15.20 0.21
C THR A 6 -5.08 -15.67 -0.45
N ASP A 7 -5.36 -16.99 -0.40
CA ASP A 7 -6.55 -17.55 -1.03
C ASP A 7 -7.83 -17.01 -0.40
N ALA A 8 -7.86 -16.97 0.92
CA ALA A 8 -8.98 -16.41 1.67
C ALA A 8 -8.92 -14.88 1.63
N GLY A 9 -7.71 -14.32 1.67
CA GLY A 9 -7.48 -12.89 1.61
C GLY A 9 -8.01 -12.26 0.33
N GLU A 10 -7.95 -12.98 -0.79
CA GLU A 10 -8.45 -12.47 -2.07
C GLU A 10 -9.93 -12.13 -2.01
N ARG A 11 -10.68 -12.75 -1.11
CA ARG A 11 -12.11 -12.49 -0.92
C ARG A 11 -12.36 -11.41 0.12
N HIS A 12 -11.36 -11.06 0.89
CA HIS A 12 -11.49 -10.03 1.91
C HIS A 12 -11.63 -8.66 1.27
N PRO A 13 -12.50 -7.78 1.80
CA PRO A 13 -12.63 -6.43 1.25
C PRO A 13 -11.32 -5.68 1.14
N ILE A 14 -10.42 -5.85 2.11
CA ILE A 14 -9.12 -5.19 2.08
C ILE A 14 -8.27 -5.68 0.90
N ALA A 15 -8.30 -6.98 0.61
CA ALA A 15 -7.55 -7.51 -0.53
C ALA A 15 -8.01 -6.88 -1.83
N ARG A 16 -9.32 -6.68 -1.98
CA ARG A 16 -9.88 -6.01 -3.16
C ARG A 16 -9.48 -4.54 -3.24
N LEU A 17 -9.43 -3.88 -2.08
CA LEU A 17 -9.00 -2.48 -2.03
C LEU A 17 -7.54 -2.34 -2.45
N ILE A 18 -6.68 -3.27 -2.01
CA ILE A 18 -5.27 -3.26 -2.39
C ILE A 18 -5.12 -3.48 -3.89
N GLU A 19 -5.87 -4.41 -4.47
CA GLU A 19 -5.87 -4.61 -5.92
C GLU A 19 -6.33 -3.37 -6.66
N THR A 20 -7.38 -2.71 -6.15
CA THR A 20 -7.87 -1.46 -6.73
C THR A 20 -6.80 -0.38 -6.66
N ALA A 21 -6.10 -0.28 -5.53
CA ALA A 21 -5.03 0.68 -5.35
C ALA A 21 -3.89 0.41 -6.34
N ASP A 22 -3.50 -0.85 -6.50
CA ASP A 22 -2.43 -1.21 -7.44
C ASP A 22 -2.80 -0.82 -8.87
N ARG A 23 -4.04 -1.10 -9.29
CA ARG A 23 -4.49 -0.70 -10.63
C ARG A 23 -4.49 0.82 -10.79
N ALA A 24 -4.93 1.56 -9.77
CA ALA A 24 -4.95 3.00 -9.81
C ALA A 24 -3.53 3.58 -9.88
N ILE A 25 -2.60 3.00 -9.13
CA ILE A 25 -1.19 3.39 -9.18
C ILE A 25 -0.62 3.12 -10.58
N ASN A 26 -0.87 1.93 -11.12
CA ASN A 26 -0.32 1.52 -12.41
C ASN A 26 -0.88 2.34 -13.57
N THR A 27 -2.07 2.88 -13.43
CA THR A 27 -2.72 3.72 -14.44
C THR A 27 -2.63 5.20 -14.13
N GLU A 28 -1.93 5.56 -13.05
CA GLU A 28 -1.75 6.94 -12.61
C GLU A 28 -3.06 7.68 -12.35
N ASP A 29 -4.06 6.96 -11.86
CA ASP A 29 -5.33 7.54 -11.42
C ASP A 29 -5.19 7.99 -9.96
N PHE A 30 -4.55 9.13 -9.77
CA PHE A 30 -4.21 9.61 -8.43
C PHE A 30 -5.43 10.01 -7.61
N ASP A 31 -6.51 10.43 -8.25
CA ASP A 31 -7.75 10.71 -7.54
C ASP A 31 -8.27 9.43 -6.87
N ALA A 32 -8.25 8.32 -7.61
CA ALA A 32 -8.69 7.03 -7.08
C ALA A 32 -7.74 6.53 -5.97
N VAL A 33 -6.43 6.74 -6.15
CA VAL A 33 -5.45 6.32 -5.15
C VAL A 33 -5.71 6.99 -3.81
N VAL A 34 -5.84 8.32 -3.78
CA VAL A 34 -5.98 9.04 -2.50
C VAL A 34 -7.31 8.76 -1.81
N GLU A 35 -8.33 8.36 -2.56
CA GLU A 35 -9.62 7.99 -1.97
C GLU A 35 -9.52 6.77 -1.04
N LEU A 36 -8.49 5.95 -1.21
CA LEU A 36 -8.32 4.72 -0.45
C LEU A 36 -7.59 4.92 0.87
N TYR A 37 -7.17 6.14 1.16
CA TYR A 37 -6.43 6.47 2.39
C TYR A 37 -7.29 7.22 3.39
N THR A 38 -6.94 7.10 4.67
CA THR A 38 -7.52 7.98 5.70
C THR A 38 -6.96 9.38 5.52
N GLU A 39 -7.67 10.38 6.09
CA GLU A 39 -7.23 11.77 5.99
C GLU A 39 -5.83 11.99 6.59
N ASP A 40 -5.52 11.26 7.65
CA ASP A 40 -4.25 11.37 8.37
C ASP A 40 -3.26 10.26 8.02
N ALA A 41 -3.45 9.59 6.91
CA ALA A 41 -2.65 8.43 6.54
C ALA A 41 -1.16 8.77 6.41
N VAL A 42 -0.34 7.75 6.64
CA VAL A 42 1.12 7.84 6.49
C VAL A 42 1.56 6.90 5.38
N LEU A 43 2.28 7.44 4.41
CA LEU A 43 2.93 6.65 3.36
C LEU A 43 4.43 6.71 3.57
N VAL A 44 5.07 5.55 3.65
CA VAL A 44 6.53 5.47 3.63
C VAL A 44 6.97 5.58 2.18
N ILE A 45 7.58 6.70 1.83
CA ILE A 45 8.10 6.95 0.48
C ILE A 45 9.36 6.10 0.28
N GLU A 46 10.23 6.11 1.26
CA GLU A 46 11.43 5.30 1.36
C GLU A 46 11.87 5.34 2.82
N PRO A 47 12.76 4.46 3.26
CA PRO A 47 13.23 4.52 4.64
C PRO A 47 13.74 5.92 4.99
N GLY A 48 13.20 6.49 6.06
CA GLY A 48 13.54 7.84 6.52
C GLY A 48 12.71 8.96 5.90
N ARG A 49 11.84 8.68 4.91
CA ARG A 49 10.97 9.69 4.31
C ARG A 49 9.52 9.25 4.31
N HIS A 50 8.67 10.07 4.86
CA HIS A 50 7.24 9.79 4.94
C HIS A 50 6.43 10.95 4.37
N ALA A 51 5.26 10.61 3.81
CA ALA A 51 4.24 11.59 3.46
C ALA A 51 3.09 11.40 4.44
N VAL A 52 2.59 12.48 5.02
CA VAL A 52 1.49 12.45 5.96
C VAL A 52 0.31 13.24 5.40
N GLY A 53 -0.85 12.59 5.34
CA GLY A 53 -2.09 13.17 4.83
C GLY A 53 -2.24 13.03 3.33
N LYS A 54 -3.48 13.08 2.86
CA LYS A 54 -3.79 12.83 1.46
C LYS A 54 -3.07 13.76 0.48
N PRO A 55 -2.98 15.09 0.71
CA PRO A 55 -2.28 15.94 -0.25
C PRO A 55 -0.82 15.59 -0.41
N ALA A 56 -0.12 15.29 0.70
CA ALA A 56 1.28 14.90 0.65
C ALA A 56 1.47 13.54 -0.02
N ILE A 57 0.57 12.60 0.25
CA ILE A 57 0.60 11.27 -0.37
C ILE A 57 0.40 11.40 -1.87
N ARG A 58 -0.53 12.24 -2.31
CA ARG A 58 -0.75 12.46 -3.74
C ARG A 58 0.52 13.00 -4.40
N ARG A 59 1.15 14.01 -3.81
CA ARG A 59 2.39 14.57 -4.35
C ARG A 59 3.49 13.53 -4.43
N ALA A 60 3.60 12.67 -3.40
CA ALA A 60 4.59 11.60 -3.40
C ALA A 60 4.32 10.60 -4.52
N MET A 61 3.08 10.20 -4.70
CA MET A 61 2.69 9.25 -5.75
C MET A 61 2.95 9.83 -7.14
N GLU A 62 2.64 11.10 -7.35
CA GLU A 62 2.91 11.78 -8.61
C GLU A 62 4.41 11.84 -8.91
N ALA A 63 5.21 12.13 -7.88
CA ALA A 63 6.67 12.19 -8.04
C ALA A 63 7.25 10.80 -8.33
N ILE A 64 6.75 9.76 -7.70
CA ILE A 64 7.20 8.39 -7.95
C ILE A 64 6.87 8.00 -9.39
N ALA A 65 5.66 8.27 -9.84
CA ALA A 65 5.24 7.96 -11.20
C ALA A 65 6.10 8.70 -12.22
N ALA A 66 6.39 9.97 -11.97
CA ALA A 66 7.25 10.77 -12.86
C ALA A 66 8.68 10.23 -12.89
N HIS A 67 9.20 9.82 -11.74
CA HIS A 67 10.55 9.24 -11.65
C HIS A 67 10.69 8.00 -12.52
N PHE A 68 9.67 7.16 -12.57
CA PHE A 68 9.67 5.95 -13.38
C PHE A 68 9.05 6.13 -14.76
N GLU A 69 8.75 7.36 -15.14
CA GLU A 69 8.24 7.71 -16.48
C GLU A 69 7.00 6.90 -16.87
N GLY A 70 6.10 6.67 -15.91
CA GLY A 70 4.85 5.96 -16.15
C GLY A 70 5.00 4.46 -16.35
N THR A 71 6.16 3.88 -16.00
CA THR A 71 6.41 2.45 -16.20
C THR A 71 6.24 1.63 -14.92
N LEU A 72 5.80 2.26 -13.84
CA LEU A 72 5.65 1.56 -12.56
C LEU A 72 4.57 0.48 -12.65
N ASP A 73 4.90 -0.72 -12.20
CA ASP A 73 3.99 -1.86 -12.16
C ASP A 73 4.05 -2.46 -10.77
N VAL A 74 2.93 -2.38 -10.06
CA VAL A 74 2.79 -2.90 -8.71
C VAL A 74 1.73 -3.99 -8.72
N ARG A 75 2.05 -5.14 -8.12
CA ARG A 75 1.09 -6.23 -8.00
C ARG A 75 1.36 -7.03 -6.73
N GLN A 76 0.36 -7.75 -6.28
CA GLN A 76 0.48 -8.56 -5.08
C GLN A 76 0.83 -10.00 -5.43
N ALA A 77 1.72 -10.60 -4.63
CA ALA A 77 2.14 -11.97 -4.78
C ALA A 77 1.76 -12.86 -3.58
N GLY A 78 1.06 -12.29 -2.63
CA GLY A 78 0.55 -13.01 -1.46
C GLY A 78 0.33 -12.06 -0.30
N MET A 79 -0.63 -12.36 0.56
CA MET A 79 -0.87 -11.54 1.74
C MET A 79 -1.55 -12.32 2.85
N THR A 80 -1.34 -11.86 4.07
CA THR A 80 -2.02 -12.31 5.27
C THR A 80 -2.68 -11.10 5.91
N ILE A 81 -3.95 -11.23 6.26
CA ILE A 81 -4.71 -10.15 6.86
C ILE A 81 -5.07 -10.54 8.28
N LEU A 82 -4.66 -9.73 9.24
CA LEU A 82 -4.95 -9.92 10.66
C LEU A 82 -5.89 -8.82 11.10
N GLU A 83 -7.13 -9.19 11.32
CA GLU A 83 -8.20 -8.22 11.60
C GLU A 83 -8.64 -8.31 13.05
N THR A 84 -8.83 -7.15 13.69
CA THR A 84 -9.41 -7.07 15.02
C THR A 84 -10.20 -5.76 15.14
N GLY A 85 -11.51 -5.87 15.43
CA GLY A 85 -12.38 -4.70 15.53
C GLY A 85 -12.35 -3.87 14.25
N ASP A 86 -12.01 -2.61 14.38
CA ASP A 86 -11.95 -1.68 13.26
C ASP A 86 -10.56 -1.52 12.67
N THR A 87 -9.64 -2.43 13.01
CA THR A 87 -8.24 -2.34 12.59
C THR A 87 -7.82 -3.65 11.92
N ALA A 88 -7.02 -3.54 10.89
CA ALA A 88 -6.42 -4.72 10.26
C ALA A 88 -4.96 -4.45 9.92
N LEU A 89 -4.12 -5.44 10.19
CA LEU A 89 -2.73 -5.46 9.79
C LEU A 89 -2.59 -6.38 8.60
N VAL A 90 -2.02 -5.89 7.52
CA VAL A 90 -1.79 -6.67 6.32
C VAL A 90 -0.29 -6.85 6.13
N LEU A 91 0.12 -8.10 6.02
CA LEU A 91 1.49 -8.47 5.67
C LEU A 91 1.45 -9.00 4.24
N ALA A 92 2.16 -8.37 3.34
CA ALA A 92 2.02 -8.67 1.92
C ALA A 92 3.37 -8.85 1.22
N ARG A 93 3.37 -9.69 0.20
CA ARG A 93 4.47 -9.76 -0.74
C ARG A 93 4.06 -8.94 -1.94
N THR A 94 4.68 -7.78 -2.09
CA THR A 94 4.35 -6.84 -3.14
C THR A 94 5.48 -6.83 -4.16
N MET A 95 5.13 -7.09 -5.41
CA MET A 95 6.10 -7.06 -6.51
C MET A 95 6.08 -5.68 -7.13
N VAL A 96 7.25 -5.08 -7.23
CA VAL A 96 7.40 -3.75 -7.81
C VAL A 96 8.39 -3.82 -8.96
N ALA A 97 7.97 -3.37 -10.13
CA ALA A 97 8.82 -3.32 -11.31
C ALA A 97 8.65 -1.95 -11.97
N ALA A 98 9.65 -1.51 -12.70
CA ALA A 98 9.58 -0.25 -13.43
C ALA A 98 10.57 -0.29 -14.60
N GLY A 99 10.08 0.07 -15.80
CA GLY A 99 10.91 0.13 -17.00
C GLY A 99 11.68 -1.16 -17.25
N ASN A 100 13.00 -1.04 -17.37
CA ASN A 100 13.89 -2.17 -17.59
C ASN A 100 14.41 -2.79 -16.31
N LEU A 101 14.01 -2.28 -15.16
CA LEU A 101 14.47 -2.80 -13.88
C LEU A 101 13.75 -4.11 -13.57
N PRO A 102 14.45 -5.11 -13.03
CA PRO A 102 13.81 -6.36 -12.65
C PRO A 102 12.83 -6.13 -11.51
N ALA A 103 11.81 -6.99 -11.45
CA ALA A 103 10.84 -6.93 -10.37
C ALA A 103 11.52 -7.22 -9.03
N VAL A 104 11.17 -6.45 -8.02
CA VAL A 104 11.66 -6.61 -6.66
C VAL A 104 10.50 -7.00 -5.77
N GLU A 105 10.69 -8.02 -4.95
CA GLU A 105 9.71 -8.38 -3.95
C GLU A 105 9.93 -7.53 -2.70
N ARG A 106 8.87 -6.87 -2.26
CA ARG A 106 8.89 -6.16 -0.99
C ARG A 106 7.96 -6.85 -0.02
N LYS A 107 8.41 -7.00 1.23
CA LYS A 107 7.58 -7.52 2.30
C LYS A 107 6.90 -6.35 2.96
N ALA A 108 5.78 -5.98 2.40
CA ALA A 108 5.06 -4.77 2.78
C ALA A 108 4.21 -4.98 4.02
N THR A 109 3.98 -3.91 4.74
CA THR A 109 3.11 -3.87 5.91
C THR A 109 2.13 -2.72 5.73
N TYR A 110 0.85 -3.04 5.79
CA TYR A 110 -0.20 -2.03 5.70
C TYR A 110 -1.09 -2.10 6.91
N VAL A 111 -1.56 -0.96 7.38
CA VAL A 111 -2.57 -0.90 8.43
C VAL A 111 -3.82 -0.26 7.84
N PHE A 112 -4.94 -0.94 7.97
CA PHE A 112 -6.25 -0.45 7.54
C PHE A 112 -7.12 -0.18 8.75
N ARG A 113 -7.98 0.80 8.62
CA ARG A 113 -8.90 1.23 9.66
C ARG A 113 -10.27 1.45 9.05
N LYS A 114 -11.33 1.02 9.73
CA LYS A 114 -12.69 1.30 9.30
C LYS A 114 -13.09 2.73 9.65
N ASP A 115 -13.74 3.41 8.72
CA ASP A 115 -14.34 4.70 8.99
C ASP A 115 -15.73 4.52 9.60
N ARG A 116 -16.44 5.62 9.81
CA ARG A 116 -17.77 5.60 10.42
C ARG A 116 -18.80 4.83 9.60
N ASP A 117 -18.59 4.75 8.29
CA ASP A 117 -19.50 4.05 7.39
C ASP A 117 -19.14 2.57 7.24
N GLY A 118 -18.14 2.11 7.96
CA GLY A 118 -17.69 0.72 7.90
C GLY A 118 -16.78 0.41 6.73
N ARG A 119 -16.26 1.44 6.04
CA ARG A 119 -15.32 1.23 4.93
C ARG A 119 -13.91 1.12 5.45
N TRP A 120 -13.18 0.16 4.89
CA TRP A 120 -11.76 0.05 5.17
C TRP A 120 -10.99 1.10 4.38
N LEU A 121 -10.11 1.82 5.07
CA LEU A 121 -9.21 2.80 4.46
C LEU A 121 -7.80 2.56 4.96
N CYS A 122 -6.83 2.78 4.10
CA CYS A 122 -5.43 2.58 4.46
C CYS A 122 -4.95 3.74 5.35
N ALA A 123 -4.48 3.40 6.54
CA ALA A 123 -3.97 4.38 7.50
C ALA A 123 -2.44 4.45 7.48
N ILE A 124 -1.77 3.31 7.25
CA ILE A 124 -0.31 3.27 7.13
C ILE A 124 0.02 2.40 5.93
N ASP A 125 0.79 2.96 5.02
CA ASP A 125 1.24 2.27 3.80
C ASP A 125 2.76 2.20 3.84
N ASN A 126 3.27 1.01 4.19
CA ASN A 126 4.69 0.77 4.30
C ASN A 126 5.10 -0.39 3.40
N SER A 127 5.42 -0.10 2.14
CA SER A 127 5.84 -1.13 1.20
C SER A 127 7.27 -1.61 1.44
N TYR A 128 8.01 -0.95 2.32
CA TYR A 128 9.37 -1.34 2.66
C TYR A 128 9.45 -2.31 3.83
N GLY A 129 8.35 -2.43 4.61
CA GLY A 129 8.34 -3.34 5.76
C GLY A 129 9.45 -3.00 6.75
N HIS A 130 10.19 -4.02 7.18
CA HIS A 130 11.26 -3.85 8.16
C HIS A 130 12.46 -3.07 7.61
N GLN A 131 12.56 -2.84 6.31
CA GLN A 131 13.64 -2.04 5.73
C GLN A 131 13.64 -0.60 6.24
N VAL A 132 12.52 -0.13 6.80
CA VAL A 132 12.49 1.19 7.42
C VAL A 132 13.46 1.30 8.59
N LEU A 133 13.91 0.18 9.14
CA LEU A 133 14.90 0.14 10.22
C LEU A 133 16.33 0.37 9.71
N ASP A 134 16.56 0.30 8.41
CA ASP A 134 17.89 0.40 7.82
C ASP A 134 18.28 1.85 7.54
N VAL A 135 17.71 2.77 8.27
CA VAL A 135 18.01 4.19 8.15
C VAL A 135 19.11 4.54 9.14
N ASP A 136 20.13 5.23 8.67
CA ASP A 136 21.15 5.77 9.54
C ASP A 136 20.54 6.86 10.40
N ALA A 137 20.76 6.77 11.69
CA ALA A 137 20.19 7.71 12.65
C ALA A 137 20.82 9.09 12.54
#